data_99f124d19945cf3e95768a2d07c0786a
#
_entry.id   99f124d19945cf3e95768a2d07c0786a
#
_cell.length_a   1.000
_cell.length_b   1.000
_cell.length_c   1.000
_cell.angle_alpha   90.00
_cell.angle_beta   90.00
_cell.angle_gamma   90.00
#
_symmetry.space_group_name_H-M   'P 1'
#
loop_
_entity.id
_entity.type
_entity.pdbx_description
1 polymer ?
#
loop_
_entity_poly.entity_id
_entity_poly.type
_entity_poly.pdbx_seq_one_letter_code
_entity_poly.pdbx_strand_id
1 'polypeptide(L)'
;MKQKIKRITAWIMAFLSVVTSLCSNGVIKVFAASPQANMAFWNASVCNSGIVSELHPSFNNGKILYSVLDGNAAYCMNFGLRADGGQLMNSYDNPSTEMSSEQQKLLSYCLYYGYGTNEAAAPTNDQSDEYIATQSMVWIIMADIFGTDDADSAAKKLCNTAPNPESSYEYYERLRDNIYNSYNAILPSFASKRPSGADTYELKWNEVNQRFEIKLTDTNEVLSDFDFDIEGYSIDKSDNTITIFSKNVNTTATTGKFTSNSGRVDTTSSCVYWLTEKDGYQEFVSEKPTADPVRAYIKVKTENIGYGELTKTDESSGVKLSGAVYGIYSDSGCNNLVQTMTTDGNGYAKSAALVAGTYYVKEITAPKGYVLSGKVHTLTVKAGQTTGISATDKEQLGAITIYKEGEVLSSWNGSNFTYEKKKLPGATFKVTAGADIYKADGTKVYN
;
A
#
# COMPACT_ATOMS: atom_id res chain seq x y z
N MET A 1 28.86 36.79 -9.85
CA MET A 1 28.37 37.44 -11.08
C MET A 1 29.25 37.17 -12.30
N LYS A 2 30.58 37.46 -12.33
CA LYS A 2 31.45 37.16 -13.48
C LYS A 2 31.60 35.68 -13.88
N GLN A 3 31.42 34.75 -12.96
CA GLN A 3 31.46 33.30 -13.26
C GLN A 3 30.15 32.75 -13.85
N LYS A 4 28.98 33.32 -13.50
CA LYS A 4 27.68 32.92 -14.06
C LYS A 4 27.54 33.46 -15.53
N ILE A 5 28.02 34.65 -15.81
CA ILE A 5 28.02 35.18 -17.19
C ILE A 5 28.93 34.37 -18.12
N LYS A 6 30.07 33.83 -17.62
CA LYS A 6 30.93 32.93 -18.41
C LYS A 6 30.29 31.56 -18.67
N ARG A 7 29.39 31.12 -17.84
CA ARG A 7 28.60 29.88 -18.08
C ARG A 7 27.60 30.11 -19.22
N ILE A 8 26.87 31.21 -19.25
CA ILE A 8 25.87 31.51 -20.28
C ILE A 8 26.51 31.60 -21.68
N THR A 9 27.67 32.20 -21.82
CA THR A 9 28.40 32.26 -23.12
C THR A 9 29.02 30.93 -23.56
N ALA A 10 29.41 30.06 -22.62
CA ALA A 10 29.90 28.72 -22.94
C ALA A 10 28.79 27.78 -23.47
N TRP A 11 27.56 28.06 -23.14
CA TRP A 11 26.39 27.25 -23.48
C TRP A 11 25.90 27.49 -24.89
N ILE A 12 25.96 28.74 -25.40
CA ILE A 12 25.63 29.07 -26.79
C ILE A 12 26.58 28.33 -27.77
N MET A 13 27.84 28.13 -27.37
CA MET A 13 28.81 27.37 -28.19
C MET A 13 28.62 25.86 -28.14
N ALA A 14 28.15 25.30 -27.01
CA ALA A 14 27.84 23.86 -26.88
C ALA A 14 26.59 23.46 -27.68
N PHE A 15 25.57 24.33 -27.75
CA PHE A 15 24.37 24.09 -28.52
C PHE A 15 24.65 24.04 -30.04
N LEU A 16 25.49 24.93 -30.57
CA LEU A 16 25.90 24.86 -31.98
C LEU A 16 26.69 23.59 -32.31
N SER A 17 27.51 23.07 -31.38
CA SER A 17 28.28 21.84 -31.61
C SER A 17 27.42 20.56 -31.56
N VAL A 18 26.34 20.54 -30.80
CA VAL A 18 25.41 19.40 -30.75
C VAL A 18 24.54 19.34 -32.01
N VAL A 19 24.07 20.48 -32.53
CA VAL A 19 23.30 20.52 -33.77
C VAL A 19 24.15 20.11 -34.98
N THR A 20 25.41 20.51 -35.05
CA THR A 20 26.33 20.09 -36.12
C THR A 20 26.76 18.63 -36.01
N SER A 21 26.86 18.08 -34.79
CA SER A 21 27.17 16.66 -34.59
C SER A 21 25.98 15.72 -34.90
N LEU A 22 24.74 16.21 -34.73
CA LEU A 22 23.53 15.46 -35.09
C LEU A 22 23.28 15.40 -36.60
N CYS A 23 23.73 16.43 -37.35
CA CYS A 23 23.65 16.44 -38.80
C CYS A 23 24.64 15.47 -39.49
N SER A 24 25.72 15.07 -38.82
CA SER A 24 26.75 14.18 -39.39
C SER A 24 26.42 12.69 -39.33
N ASN A 25 25.39 12.27 -38.58
CA ASN A 25 25.03 10.86 -38.39
C ASN A 25 23.69 10.39 -39.01
N GLY A 26 23.17 11.14 -39.99
CA GLY A 26 22.14 10.61 -40.91
C GLY A 26 20.80 10.21 -40.31
N VAL A 27 20.47 10.54 -39.05
CA VAL A 27 19.17 10.32 -38.45
C VAL A 27 18.39 11.64 -38.48
N ILE A 28 17.72 11.91 -39.58
CA ILE A 28 16.67 12.92 -39.61
C ILE A 28 15.52 12.40 -38.78
N LYS A 29 15.45 12.75 -37.50
CA LYS A 29 14.18 12.67 -36.77
C LYS A 29 13.29 13.77 -37.38
N VAL A 30 12.31 13.34 -38.17
CA VAL A 30 11.19 14.20 -38.58
C VAL A 30 10.42 14.46 -37.29
N PHE A 31 10.70 15.55 -36.60
CA PHE A 31 9.82 16.09 -35.59
C PHE A 31 8.54 16.49 -36.32
N ALA A 32 7.38 16.00 -35.87
CA ALA A 32 6.12 16.60 -36.26
C ALA A 32 6.25 18.11 -36.03
N ALA A 33 5.81 18.91 -36.99
CA ALA A 33 5.92 20.37 -36.89
C ALA A 33 5.32 20.79 -35.54
N SER A 34 6.16 21.34 -34.66
CA SER A 34 5.70 21.81 -33.35
C SER A 34 4.70 22.93 -33.59
N PRO A 35 3.61 23.05 -32.83
CA PRO A 35 2.73 24.19 -32.91
C PRO A 35 3.52 25.46 -32.79
N GLN A 36 3.23 26.45 -33.65
CA GLN A 36 3.86 27.74 -33.65
C GLN A 36 2.85 28.82 -33.27
N ALA A 37 3.24 29.74 -32.44
CA ALA A 37 2.41 30.89 -32.08
C ALA A 37 3.23 32.19 -32.17
N ASN A 38 2.55 33.28 -32.47
CA ASN A 38 3.14 34.61 -32.39
C ASN A 38 2.98 35.16 -30.98
N MET A 39 4.07 35.69 -30.44
CA MET A 39 4.04 36.41 -29.17
C MET A 39 3.12 37.63 -29.29
N ALA A 40 2.13 37.71 -28.41
CA ALA A 40 1.29 38.87 -28.24
C ALA A 40 1.50 39.49 -26.86
N PHE A 41 1.44 40.81 -26.80
CA PHE A 41 1.43 41.56 -25.56
C PHE A 41 0.12 42.31 -25.42
N TRP A 42 -0.49 42.25 -24.27
CA TRP A 42 -1.51 43.22 -23.90
C TRP A 42 -0.80 44.54 -23.62
N ASN A 43 -1.21 45.64 -24.33
CA ASN A 43 -0.61 46.95 -24.21
C ASN A 43 -0.76 47.64 -22.86
N ALA A 44 -1.41 46.99 -21.91
CA ALA A 44 -1.47 47.47 -20.54
C ALA A 44 -0.14 47.21 -19.87
N SER A 45 0.54 48.23 -19.43
CA SER A 45 1.65 48.11 -18.51
C SER A 45 1.09 47.53 -17.19
N VAL A 46 1.44 46.30 -16.89
CA VAL A 46 1.06 45.67 -15.63
C VAL A 46 1.99 46.05 -14.47
N CYS A 47 2.81 47.06 -14.65
CA CYS A 47 3.79 47.43 -13.63
C CYS A 47 3.95 48.95 -13.49
N ASN A 48 4.45 49.36 -12.33
CA ASN A 48 4.89 50.74 -12.09
C ASN A 48 6.25 50.97 -12.74
N SER A 49 6.24 51.74 -13.85
CA SER A 49 7.40 51.90 -14.75
C SER A 49 8.66 52.49 -14.09
N GLY A 50 8.54 53.19 -12.95
CA GLY A 50 9.69 53.82 -12.29
C GLY A 50 10.59 52.83 -11.55
N ILE A 51 10.05 51.71 -11.12
CA ILE A 51 10.75 50.73 -10.26
C ILE A 51 11.41 49.63 -11.10
N VAL A 52 10.84 49.27 -12.24
CA VAL A 52 11.35 48.18 -13.10
C VAL A 52 12.74 48.43 -13.65
N SER A 53 13.06 49.71 -14.02
CA SER A 53 14.39 50.07 -14.53
C SER A 53 15.50 49.96 -13.49
N GLU A 54 15.17 49.91 -12.17
CA GLU A 54 16.12 49.69 -11.09
C GLU A 54 16.50 48.22 -10.92
N LEU A 55 15.65 47.28 -11.40
CA LEU A 55 15.88 45.86 -11.26
C LEU A 55 16.96 45.32 -12.20
N HIS A 56 17.00 45.83 -13.46
CA HIS A 56 17.99 45.40 -14.42
C HIS A 56 18.11 46.44 -15.56
N PRO A 57 19.34 46.76 -16.03
CA PRO A 57 19.57 47.76 -17.10
C PRO A 57 18.87 47.46 -18.43
N SER A 58 18.53 46.20 -18.75
CA SER A 58 17.84 45.85 -19.99
C SER A 58 16.35 46.21 -20.01
N PHE A 59 15.75 46.55 -18.86
CA PHE A 59 14.40 47.09 -18.80
C PHE A 59 14.33 48.57 -19.13
N ASN A 60 15.05 48.99 -20.19
CA ASN A 60 15.17 50.40 -20.56
C ASN A 60 13.82 51.12 -20.80
N ASN A 61 12.73 50.40 -21.01
CA ASN A 61 11.38 50.93 -21.16
C ASN A 61 10.51 50.76 -19.89
N GLY A 62 11.07 50.21 -18.81
CA GLY A 62 10.42 50.14 -17.50
C GLY A 62 9.09 49.38 -17.48
N LYS A 63 8.93 48.31 -18.29
CA LYS A 63 7.65 47.59 -18.38
C LYS A 63 7.84 46.08 -18.26
N ILE A 64 7.08 45.46 -17.37
CA ILE A 64 6.74 44.05 -17.44
C ILE A 64 5.40 43.97 -18.20
N LEU A 65 5.39 43.27 -19.32
CA LEU A 65 4.20 43.15 -20.16
C LEU A 65 3.52 41.81 -19.89
N TYR A 66 2.20 41.87 -19.85
CA TYR A 66 1.40 40.65 -19.86
C TYR A 66 1.56 39.94 -21.20
N SER A 67 2.21 38.79 -21.16
CA SER A 67 2.54 37.99 -22.34
C SER A 67 1.50 36.93 -22.61
N VAL A 68 1.15 36.74 -23.89
CA VAL A 68 0.17 35.72 -24.33
C VAL A 68 0.77 34.91 -25.47
N LEU A 69 0.75 33.59 -25.35
CA LEU A 69 1.10 32.67 -26.42
C LEU A 69 -0.01 31.62 -26.55
N ASP A 70 -0.49 31.45 -27.77
CA ASP A 70 -1.59 30.52 -28.09
C ASP A 70 -2.85 30.70 -27.19
N GLY A 71 -3.17 31.95 -26.85
CA GLY A 71 -4.31 32.31 -26.00
C GLY A 71 -4.09 32.11 -24.49
N ASN A 72 -2.94 31.59 -24.07
CA ASN A 72 -2.61 31.38 -22.67
C ASN A 72 -1.66 32.45 -22.13
N ALA A 73 -1.76 32.75 -20.84
CA ALA A 73 -0.75 33.55 -20.16
C ALA A 73 0.63 32.87 -20.29
N ALA A 74 1.62 33.63 -20.72
CA ALA A 74 3.00 33.16 -20.89
C ALA A 74 3.94 33.93 -19.99
N TYR A 75 4.94 33.26 -19.43
CA TYR A 75 5.87 33.80 -18.48
C TYR A 75 7.29 33.73 -19.01
N CYS A 76 8.01 34.86 -18.95
CA CYS A 76 9.40 34.93 -19.35
C CYS A 76 10.28 34.05 -18.47
N MET A 77 11.09 33.21 -19.07
CA MET A 77 12.04 32.34 -18.37
C MET A 77 13.38 33.03 -18.10
N ASN A 78 13.83 33.89 -18.99
CA ASN A 78 15.14 34.54 -18.95
C ASN A 78 15.03 35.99 -18.43
N PHE A 79 15.42 36.20 -17.16
CA PHE A 79 15.40 37.54 -16.59
C PHE A 79 16.31 38.50 -17.36
N GLY A 80 15.74 39.63 -17.81
CA GLY A 80 16.50 40.71 -18.45
C GLY A 80 16.74 40.56 -19.95
N LEU A 81 16.23 39.52 -20.62
CA LEU A 81 16.27 39.46 -22.08
C LEU A 81 15.08 40.20 -22.72
N ARG A 82 15.20 40.51 -24.00
CA ARG A 82 14.19 41.23 -24.78
C ARG A 82 13.10 40.30 -25.29
N ALA A 83 11.86 40.78 -25.27
CA ALA A 83 10.74 40.15 -25.97
C ALA A 83 10.11 41.15 -26.95
N ASP A 84 9.78 40.70 -28.16
CA ASP A 84 9.13 41.52 -29.18
C ASP A 84 7.74 40.95 -29.52
N GLY A 85 6.74 41.83 -29.64
CA GLY A 85 5.42 41.45 -30.14
C GLY A 85 5.51 40.95 -31.61
N GLY A 86 4.76 39.90 -31.92
CA GLY A 86 4.79 39.27 -33.23
C GLY A 86 5.96 38.32 -33.48
N GLN A 87 6.82 38.09 -32.48
CA GLN A 87 7.89 37.09 -32.56
C GLN A 87 7.32 35.67 -32.69
N LEU A 88 7.80 34.93 -33.71
CA LEU A 88 7.42 33.54 -33.89
C LEU A 88 8.13 32.67 -32.85
N MET A 89 7.34 31.87 -32.14
CA MET A 89 7.78 30.94 -31.11
C MET A 89 7.39 29.50 -31.50
N ASN A 90 8.28 28.57 -31.22
CA ASN A 90 8.02 27.13 -31.38
C ASN A 90 7.73 26.51 -30.00
N SER A 91 6.69 25.69 -29.88
CA SER A 91 6.35 25.02 -28.64
C SER A 91 7.03 23.66 -28.51
N TYR A 92 7.39 23.29 -27.28
CA TYR A 92 8.02 22.02 -26.94
C TYR A 92 7.45 21.51 -25.62
N ASP A 93 7.23 20.18 -25.54
CA ASP A 93 6.81 19.51 -24.31
C ASP A 93 7.96 19.31 -23.31
N ASN A 94 9.19 19.42 -23.78
CA ASN A 94 10.38 19.33 -22.95
C ASN A 94 11.25 20.59 -23.15
N PRO A 95 11.73 21.15 -22.04
CA PRO A 95 12.66 22.27 -22.13
C PRO A 95 13.99 21.85 -22.80
N SER A 96 14.77 22.83 -23.20
CA SER A 96 16.16 22.57 -23.53
C SER A 96 16.88 21.86 -22.40
N THR A 97 17.94 21.10 -22.69
CA THR A 97 18.70 20.25 -21.75
C THR A 97 19.32 20.99 -20.54
N GLU A 98 19.04 22.26 -20.37
CA GLU A 98 19.65 23.16 -19.40
C GLU A 98 18.91 23.28 -18.08
N MET A 99 17.65 22.76 -18.03
CA MET A 99 16.81 22.84 -16.85
C MET A 99 16.88 21.57 -16.05
N SER A 100 17.11 21.68 -14.74
CA SER A 100 17.06 20.53 -13.86
C SER A 100 15.63 19.95 -13.80
N SER A 101 15.52 18.67 -13.50
CA SER A 101 14.20 18.03 -13.29
C SER A 101 13.44 18.66 -12.12
N GLU A 102 14.16 19.22 -11.15
CA GLU A 102 13.60 19.96 -10.03
C GLU A 102 12.96 21.28 -10.49
N GLN A 103 13.69 22.09 -11.26
CA GLN A 103 13.15 23.33 -11.84
C GLN A 103 11.93 23.06 -12.71
N GLN A 104 11.95 22.01 -13.55
CA GLN A 104 10.80 21.62 -14.37
C GLN A 104 9.57 21.31 -13.51
N LYS A 105 9.78 20.56 -12.42
CA LYS A 105 8.71 20.20 -11.50
C LYS A 105 8.18 21.41 -10.75
N LEU A 106 9.05 22.29 -10.25
CA LEU A 106 8.67 23.53 -9.58
C LEU A 106 7.90 24.46 -10.51
N LEU A 107 8.33 24.60 -11.78
CA LEU A 107 7.59 25.36 -12.78
C LEU A 107 6.21 24.79 -13.05
N SER A 108 6.07 23.46 -13.11
CA SER A 108 4.76 22.83 -13.30
C SER A 108 3.82 23.15 -12.15
N TYR A 109 4.29 23.18 -10.91
CA TYR A 109 3.49 23.63 -9.78
C TYR A 109 3.22 25.14 -9.82
N CYS A 110 4.21 25.93 -10.20
CA CYS A 110 4.05 27.36 -10.35
C CYS A 110 2.94 27.73 -11.33
N LEU A 111 2.89 27.09 -12.49
CA LEU A 111 1.84 27.33 -13.48
C LEU A 111 0.50 26.71 -13.07
N TYR A 112 0.50 25.61 -12.31
CA TYR A 112 -0.73 25.03 -11.79
C TYR A 112 -1.43 25.93 -10.78
N TYR A 113 -0.70 26.50 -9.83
CA TYR A 113 -1.24 27.34 -8.77
C TYR A 113 -1.26 28.83 -9.12
N GLY A 114 -0.45 29.23 -10.09
CA GLY A 114 -0.30 30.62 -10.50
C GLY A 114 -1.44 31.14 -11.36
N TYR A 115 -1.37 32.40 -11.72
CA TYR A 115 -2.30 33.01 -12.64
C TYR A 115 -2.18 32.35 -14.01
N GLY A 116 -3.30 31.90 -14.56
CA GLY A 116 -3.33 31.20 -15.85
C GLY A 116 -4.71 31.21 -16.46
N THR A 117 -5.13 32.36 -16.99
CA THR A 117 -6.43 32.45 -17.66
C THR A 117 -6.26 32.55 -19.19
N ASN A 118 -7.22 31.93 -19.90
CA ASN A 118 -7.42 32.05 -21.35
C ASN A 118 -8.23 33.32 -21.70
N GLU A 119 -8.03 34.41 -21.00
CA GLU A 119 -8.85 35.61 -21.25
C GLU A 119 -8.31 36.45 -22.38
N ALA A 120 -9.15 36.67 -23.37
CA ALA A 120 -8.88 37.57 -24.49
C ALA A 120 -9.01 39.06 -24.12
N ALA A 121 -9.22 39.40 -22.85
CA ALA A 121 -9.37 40.76 -22.34
C ALA A 121 -8.11 41.23 -21.61
N ALA A 122 -7.82 42.53 -21.65
CA ALA A 122 -6.74 43.13 -20.86
C ALA A 122 -6.92 42.82 -19.37
N PRO A 123 -5.86 42.41 -18.60
CA PRO A 123 -5.99 42.07 -17.21
C PRO A 123 -6.47 43.26 -16.36
N THR A 124 -7.29 43.01 -15.38
CA THR A 124 -7.60 43.96 -14.31
C THR A 124 -6.37 44.21 -13.44
N ASN A 125 -6.41 45.20 -12.53
CA ASN A 125 -5.31 45.44 -11.60
C ASN A 125 -4.99 44.22 -10.75
N ASP A 126 -6.02 43.55 -10.21
CA ASP A 126 -5.85 42.36 -9.41
C ASP A 126 -5.22 41.21 -10.21
N GLN A 127 -5.65 41.00 -11.44
CA GLN A 127 -5.04 40.03 -12.36
C GLN A 127 -3.60 40.38 -12.71
N SER A 128 -3.27 41.68 -12.79
CA SER A 128 -1.91 42.15 -12.99
C SER A 128 -1.02 41.85 -11.79
N ASP A 129 -1.53 42.02 -10.57
CA ASP A 129 -0.82 41.67 -9.32
C ASP A 129 -0.50 40.18 -9.26
N GLU A 130 -1.50 39.33 -9.57
CA GLU A 130 -1.35 37.87 -9.62
C GLU A 130 -0.36 37.45 -10.75
N TYR A 131 -0.43 38.07 -11.92
CA TYR A 131 0.49 37.79 -13.02
C TYR A 131 1.94 38.15 -12.64
N ILE A 132 2.18 39.31 -12.03
CA ILE A 132 3.52 39.71 -11.60
C ILE A 132 4.06 38.78 -10.52
N ALA A 133 3.23 38.37 -9.57
CA ALA A 133 3.62 37.41 -8.56
C ALA A 133 4.03 36.05 -9.18
N THR A 134 3.25 35.55 -10.14
CA THR A 134 3.56 34.30 -10.87
C THR A 134 4.83 34.44 -11.70
N GLN A 135 4.99 35.56 -12.44
CA GLN A 135 6.21 35.86 -13.19
C GLN A 135 7.44 35.94 -12.28
N SER A 136 7.29 36.52 -11.09
CA SER A 136 8.35 36.60 -10.10
C SER A 136 8.78 35.22 -9.64
N MET A 137 7.80 34.34 -9.39
CA MET A 137 8.05 32.94 -9.02
C MET A 137 8.78 32.18 -10.12
N VAL A 138 8.39 32.35 -11.40
CA VAL A 138 9.10 31.74 -12.54
C VAL A 138 10.58 32.15 -12.54
N TRP A 139 10.89 33.43 -12.38
CA TRP A 139 12.28 33.89 -12.32
C TRP A 139 13.06 33.39 -11.11
N ILE A 140 12.42 33.27 -9.96
CA ILE A 140 13.01 32.69 -8.74
C ILE A 140 13.38 31.21 -8.95
N ILE A 141 12.49 30.44 -9.56
CA ILE A 141 12.73 29.03 -9.89
C ILE A 141 13.87 28.92 -10.92
N MET A 142 13.83 29.73 -11.97
CA MET A 142 14.88 29.74 -13.01
C MET A 142 16.24 30.18 -12.47
N ALA A 143 16.27 31.05 -11.47
CA ALA A 143 17.49 31.49 -10.80
C ALA A 143 18.04 30.45 -9.78
N ASP A 144 17.32 29.35 -9.55
CA ASP A 144 17.70 28.30 -8.62
C ASP A 144 17.82 28.79 -7.16
N ILE A 145 16.92 29.69 -6.75
CA ILE A 145 16.89 30.24 -5.38
C ILE A 145 15.57 29.98 -4.65
N PHE A 146 14.66 29.16 -5.23
CA PHE A 146 13.41 28.81 -4.58
C PHE A 146 13.66 28.13 -3.21
N GLY A 147 12.94 28.57 -2.19
CA GLY A 147 13.10 28.07 -0.82
C GLY A 147 14.30 28.62 -0.05
N THR A 148 14.97 29.65 -0.57
CA THR A 148 16.08 30.36 0.14
C THR A 148 15.64 31.73 0.61
N ASP A 149 16.37 32.31 1.56
CA ASP A 149 16.13 33.69 2.06
C ASP A 149 16.26 34.74 0.92
N ASP A 150 17.06 34.49 -0.09
CA ASP A 150 17.22 35.34 -1.26
C ASP A 150 15.95 35.39 -2.14
N ALA A 151 15.14 34.32 -2.14
CA ALA A 151 13.90 34.25 -2.89
C ALA A 151 12.88 35.28 -2.43
N ASP A 152 12.65 35.40 -1.13
CA ASP A 152 11.69 36.37 -0.56
C ASP A 152 12.15 37.81 -0.75
N SER A 153 13.45 38.07 -0.64
CA SER A 153 14.03 39.36 -0.93
C SER A 153 13.86 39.76 -2.42
N ALA A 154 14.07 38.81 -3.35
CA ALA A 154 13.85 39.01 -4.76
C ALA A 154 12.37 39.24 -5.08
N ALA A 155 11.48 38.42 -4.50
CA ALA A 155 10.03 38.50 -4.68
C ALA A 155 9.48 39.87 -4.24
N LYS A 156 9.89 40.40 -3.09
CA LYS A 156 9.50 41.73 -2.62
C LYS A 156 9.84 42.82 -3.61
N LYS A 157 11.07 42.79 -4.19
CA LYS A 157 11.49 43.74 -5.19
C LYS A 157 10.67 43.64 -6.48
N LEU A 158 10.41 42.42 -6.95
CA LEU A 158 9.66 42.16 -8.17
C LEU A 158 8.19 42.54 -8.01
N CYS A 159 7.53 42.10 -6.93
CA CYS A 159 6.13 42.42 -6.63
C CYS A 159 5.91 43.92 -6.42
N ASN A 160 6.95 44.67 -5.96
CA ASN A 160 6.87 46.14 -5.84
C ASN A 160 6.64 46.83 -7.19
N THR A 161 6.77 46.14 -8.31
CA THR A 161 6.46 46.66 -9.65
C THR A 161 4.98 46.56 -10.02
N ALA A 162 4.18 45.82 -9.24
CA ALA A 162 2.77 45.60 -9.49
C ALA A 162 1.92 46.85 -9.21
N PRO A 163 0.70 46.96 -9.79
CA PRO A 163 -0.25 48.01 -9.45
C PRO A 163 -0.52 48.10 -7.94
N ASN A 164 -0.67 46.99 -7.26
CA ASN A 164 -0.82 46.88 -5.81
C ASN A 164 0.28 45.96 -5.24
N PRO A 165 1.44 46.51 -4.87
CA PRO A 165 2.61 45.70 -4.45
C PRO A 165 2.34 44.74 -3.30
N GLU A 166 1.55 45.16 -2.31
CA GLU A 166 1.19 44.35 -1.16
C GLU A 166 0.34 43.12 -1.57
N SER A 167 -0.71 43.32 -2.36
CA SER A 167 -1.54 42.26 -2.92
C SER A 167 -0.74 41.27 -3.77
N SER A 168 0.18 41.76 -4.60
CA SER A 168 1.05 40.93 -5.41
C SER A 168 1.99 40.07 -4.56
N TYR A 169 2.55 40.67 -3.50
CA TYR A 169 3.44 39.92 -2.61
C TYR A 169 2.68 38.87 -1.77
N GLU A 170 1.48 39.19 -1.27
CA GLU A 170 0.62 38.21 -0.61
C GLU A 170 0.24 37.04 -1.51
N TYR A 171 -0.04 37.34 -2.80
CA TYR A 171 -0.27 36.27 -3.78
C TYR A 171 0.97 35.41 -3.98
N TYR A 172 2.17 36.01 -4.08
CA TYR A 172 3.43 35.29 -4.16
C TYR A 172 3.62 34.35 -2.95
N GLU A 173 3.35 34.82 -1.73
CA GLU A 173 3.50 34.00 -0.52
C GLU A 173 2.57 32.79 -0.56
N ARG A 174 1.29 32.98 -0.92
CA ARG A 174 0.34 31.87 -1.10
C ARG A 174 0.80 30.89 -2.18
N LEU A 175 1.31 31.41 -3.30
CA LEU A 175 1.83 30.60 -4.39
C LEU A 175 3.04 29.78 -3.96
N ARG A 176 3.99 30.42 -3.26
CA ARG A 176 5.17 29.76 -2.68
C ARG A 176 4.77 28.61 -1.77
N ASP A 177 3.87 28.86 -0.85
CA ASP A 177 3.42 27.88 0.14
C ASP A 177 2.69 26.69 -0.52
N ASN A 178 1.85 26.95 -1.51
CA ASN A 178 1.18 25.90 -2.28
C ASN A 178 2.18 25.03 -3.06
N ILE A 179 3.17 25.66 -3.71
CA ILE A 179 4.24 24.94 -4.41
C ILE A 179 5.04 24.10 -3.43
N TYR A 180 5.50 24.71 -2.33
CA TYR A 180 6.31 24.04 -1.30
C TYR A 180 5.59 22.83 -0.69
N ASN A 181 4.33 23.02 -0.30
CA ASN A 181 3.51 21.96 0.30
C ASN A 181 3.22 20.80 -0.65
N SER A 182 3.13 21.05 -1.94
CA SER A 182 2.91 20.01 -2.95
C SER A 182 4.22 19.33 -3.38
N TYR A 183 5.28 20.08 -3.57
CA TYR A 183 6.59 19.57 -3.94
C TYR A 183 7.19 18.70 -2.82
N ASN A 184 7.10 19.15 -1.58
CA ASN A 184 7.60 18.47 -0.39
C ASN A 184 6.48 17.71 0.36
N ALA A 185 5.47 17.23 -0.35
CA ALA A 185 4.35 16.54 0.28
C ALA A 185 4.84 15.36 1.12
N ILE A 186 4.63 15.49 2.44
CA ILE A 186 4.92 14.44 3.40
C ILE A 186 3.82 13.39 3.28
N LEU A 187 4.21 12.12 3.15
CA LEU A 187 3.32 10.98 3.11
C LEU A 187 3.24 10.32 4.50
N PRO A 188 2.19 9.53 4.78
CA PRO A 188 2.19 8.66 5.95
C PRO A 188 3.46 7.81 5.98
N SER A 189 4.10 7.70 7.15
CA SER A 189 5.44 7.11 7.30
C SER A 189 5.55 5.66 6.85
N PHE A 190 4.43 4.96 6.82
CA PHE A 190 4.31 3.57 6.37
C PHE A 190 3.92 3.43 4.89
N ALA A 191 3.81 4.52 4.14
CA ALA A 191 3.34 4.51 2.75
C ALA A 191 4.39 5.04 1.78
N SER A 192 4.28 4.67 0.51
CA SER A 192 5.21 5.02 -0.55
C SER A 192 4.53 5.89 -1.61
N LYS A 193 5.31 6.74 -2.28
CA LYS A 193 4.83 7.60 -3.37
C LYS A 193 4.38 6.82 -4.61
N ARG A 194 4.88 5.58 -4.80
CA ARG A 194 4.60 4.74 -5.97
C ARG A 194 4.16 3.35 -5.55
N PRO A 195 3.21 2.70 -6.26
CA PRO A 195 2.78 1.33 -5.96
C PRO A 195 3.92 0.30 -5.99
N SER A 196 4.93 0.49 -6.86
CA SER A 196 6.08 -0.42 -6.98
C SER A 196 6.97 -0.43 -5.75
N GLY A 197 7.10 0.70 -5.05
CA GLY A 197 7.89 0.84 -3.83
C GLY A 197 7.11 0.63 -2.54
N ALA A 198 5.82 0.29 -2.63
CA ALA A 198 4.98 0.12 -1.46
C ALA A 198 5.28 -1.19 -0.72
N ASP A 199 5.49 -1.08 0.58
CA ASP A 199 5.65 -2.23 1.47
C ASP A 199 4.37 -3.06 1.56
N THR A 200 4.56 -4.36 1.80
CA THR A 200 3.45 -5.30 1.98
C THR A 200 3.27 -5.62 3.45
N TYR A 201 2.09 -5.29 3.97
CA TYR A 201 1.68 -5.56 5.35
C TYR A 201 0.79 -6.79 5.41
N GLU A 202 1.10 -7.70 6.34
CA GLU A 202 0.34 -8.92 6.52
C GLU A 202 -0.58 -8.78 7.75
N LEU A 203 -1.89 -8.79 7.50
CA LEU A 203 -2.92 -8.78 8.53
C LEU A 203 -2.95 -10.13 9.23
N LYS A 204 -2.89 -10.13 10.57
CA LYS A 204 -2.94 -11.31 11.42
C LYS A 204 -4.36 -11.57 11.90
N TRP A 205 -4.70 -12.85 12.08
CA TRP A 205 -5.98 -13.24 12.67
C TRP A 205 -6.06 -12.82 14.13
N ASN A 206 -7.12 -12.07 14.47
CA ASN A 206 -7.42 -11.68 15.84
C ASN A 206 -8.62 -12.49 16.34
N GLU A 207 -8.39 -13.41 17.31
CA GLU A 207 -9.43 -14.26 17.87
C GLU A 207 -10.51 -13.50 18.64
N VAL A 208 -10.17 -12.36 19.24
CA VAL A 208 -11.15 -11.54 19.98
C VAL A 208 -12.08 -10.81 19.01
N ASN A 209 -11.51 -10.20 17.97
CA ASN A 209 -12.27 -9.43 16.99
C ASN A 209 -12.85 -10.29 15.85
N GLN A 210 -12.46 -11.56 15.77
CA GLN A 210 -12.86 -12.52 14.72
C GLN A 210 -12.65 -11.94 13.30
N ARG A 211 -11.45 -11.36 13.09
CA ARG A 211 -11.03 -10.75 11.82
C ARG A 211 -9.51 -10.72 11.68
N PHE A 212 -9.03 -10.61 10.46
CA PHE A 212 -7.64 -10.27 10.18
C PHE A 212 -7.47 -8.77 10.37
N GLU A 213 -6.42 -8.34 11.06
CA GLU A 213 -6.18 -6.92 11.26
C GLU A 213 -4.69 -6.60 11.42
N ILE A 214 -4.35 -5.36 11.09
CA ILE A 214 -3.06 -4.74 11.41
C ILE A 214 -3.29 -3.29 11.83
N LYS A 215 -2.53 -2.85 12.82
CA LYS A 215 -2.50 -1.46 13.25
C LYS A 215 -1.18 -0.83 12.80
N LEU A 216 -1.25 0.28 12.07
CA LEU A 216 -0.10 1.05 11.62
C LEU A 216 -0.13 2.43 12.27
N THR A 217 1.05 2.91 12.70
CA THR A 217 1.21 4.24 13.30
C THR A 217 1.97 5.12 12.33
N ASP A 218 1.44 6.29 12.06
CA ASP A 218 2.09 7.32 11.26
C ASP A 218 2.93 8.22 12.15
N THR A 219 4.25 8.13 12.04
CA THR A 219 5.19 8.98 12.75
C THR A 219 5.37 10.36 12.13
N ASN A 220 4.82 10.57 10.93
CA ASN A 220 4.83 11.86 10.25
C ASN A 220 3.60 12.72 10.59
N GLU A 221 2.62 12.14 11.28
CA GLU A 221 1.41 12.83 11.78
C GLU A 221 0.56 13.49 10.69
N VAL A 222 0.52 12.89 9.48
CA VAL A 222 -0.20 13.45 8.32
C VAL A 222 -1.44 12.65 7.90
N LEU A 223 -1.88 11.70 8.72
CA LEU A 223 -3.06 10.87 8.40
C LEU A 223 -4.35 11.67 8.19
N SER A 224 -4.50 12.82 8.85
CA SER A 224 -5.64 13.72 8.68
C SER A 224 -5.78 14.24 7.25
N ASP A 225 -4.66 14.37 6.55
CA ASP A 225 -4.56 14.95 5.21
C ASP A 225 -4.85 13.95 4.09
N PHE A 226 -5.22 12.72 4.43
CA PHE A 226 -5.45 11.66 3.45
C PHE A 226 -6.76 10.92 3.67
N ASP A 227 -7.45 10.62 2.58
CA ASP A 227 -8.52 9.65 2.50
C ASP A 227 -7.96 8.30 2.06
N PHE A 228 -8.53 7.21 2.58
CA PHE A 228 -8.00 5.86 2.45
C PHE A 228 -8.97 4.97 1.69
N ASP A 229 -8.44 4.20 0.75
CA ASP A 229 -9.20 3.19 0.01
C ASP A 229 -8.34 1.96 -0.27
N ILE A 230 -8.82 0.80 0.18
CA ILE A 230 -8.22 -0.50 -0.09
C ILE A 230 -9.33 -1.49 -0.39
N GLU A 231 -9.41 -1.95 -1.62
CA GLU A 231 -10.45 -2.88 -2.07
C GLU A 231 -10.48 -4.16 -1.23
N GLY A 232 -11.66 -4.50 -0.69
CA GLY A 232 -11.88 -5.70 0.13
C GLY A 232 -11.43 -5.59 1.58
N TYR A 233 -11.01 -4.41 2.03
CA TYR A 233 -10.62 -4.14 3.42
C TYR A 233 -11.40 -2.97 4.00
N SER A 234 -11.57 -2.98 5.30
CA SER A 234 -12.10 -1.84 6.07
C SER A 234 -10.98 -1.14 6.80
N ILE A 235 -11.15 0.15 7.05
CA ILE A 235 -10.13 0.99 7.71
C ILE A 235 -10.80 1.83 8.79
N ASP A 236 -10.29 1.71 10.02
CA ASP A 236 -10.59 2.61 11.13
C ASP A 236 -9.42 3.55 11.34
N LYS A 237 -9.66 4.86 11.36
CA LYS A 237 -8.66 5.90 11.60
C LYS A 237 -8.88 6.51 12.97
N SER A 238 -7.81 6.67 13.74
CA SER A 238 -7.79 7.35 15.03
C SER A 238 -6.46 8.08 15.21
N ASP A 239 -6.52 9.39 15.28
CA ASP A 239 -5.33 10.26 15.37
C ASP A 239 -4.24 9.86 14.36
N ASN A 240 -3.07 9.48 14.85
CA ASN A 240 -1.93 9.06 14.04
C ASN A 240 -1.88 7.54 13.79
N THR A 241 -3.00 6.83 13.93
CA THR A 241 -3.04 5.39 13.68
C THR A 241 -4.16 5.00 12.75
N ILE A 242 -3.91 3.97 11.94
CA ILE A 242 -4.95 3.28 11.18
C ILE A 242 -4.98 1.80 11.58
N THR A 243 -6.18 1.24 11.65
CA THR A 243 -6.39 -0.20 11.75
C THR A 243 -7.02 -0.68 10.46
N ILE A 244 -6.30 -1.51 9.72
CA ILE A 244 -6.79 -2.12 8.48
C ILE A 244 -7.25 -3.53 8.81
N PHE A 245 -8.46 -3.92 8.38
CA PHE A 245 -9.01 -5.22 8.71
C PHE A 245 -9.91 -5.81 7.62
N SER A 246 -10.04 -7.15 7.64
CA SER A 246 -10.94 -7.91 6.77
C SER A 246 -11.38 -9.20 7.45
N LYS A 247 -12.60 -9.65 7.18
CA LYS A 247 -13.07 -10.98 7.59
C LYS A 247 -12.72 -12.06 6.58
N ASN A 248 -12.34 -11.68 5.38
CA ASN A 248 -12.03 -12.58 4.29
C ASN A 248 -10.53 -12.87 4.23
N VAL A 249 -10.18 -14.12 3.89
CA VAL A 249 -8.80 -14.49 3.58
C VAL A 249 -8.45 -13.95 2.18
N ASN A 250 -7.39 -13.16 2.12
CA ASN A 250 -6.80 -12.71 0.86
C ASN A 250 -5.27 -12.79 0.97
N THR A 251 -4.70 -13.86 0.43
CA THR A 251 -3.26 -14.13 0.48
C THR A 251 -2.46 -13.41 -0.61
N THR A 252 -3.16 -12.83 -1.59
CA THR A 252 -2.55 -11.99 -2.63
C THR A 252 -2.51 -10.55 -2.14
N ALA A 253 -1.36 -9.89 -2.34
CA ALA A 253 -1.22 -8.50 -1.94
C ALA A 253 -2.12 -7.58 -2.77
N THR A 254 -3.01 -6.85 -2.09
CA THR A 254 -3.87 -5.81 -2.66
C THR A 254 -3.22 -4.45 -2.44
N THR A 255 -3.15 -3.63 -3.48
CA THR A 255 -2.62 -2.28 -3.38
C THR A 255 -3.70 -1.33 -2.85
N GLY A 256 -3.43 -0.69 -1.73
CA GLY A 256 -4.23 0.39 -1.18
C GLY A 256 -3.75 1.74 -1.67
N LYS A 257 -4.67 2.66 -1.84
CA LYS A 257 -4.43 4.02 -2.28
C LYS A 257 -4.92 5.02 -1.24
N PHE A 258 -4.06 5.91 -0.84
CA PHE A 258 -4.37 7.06 0.00
C PHE A 258 -4.30 8.30 -0.87
N THR A 259 -5.34 9.11 -0.83
CA THR A 259 -5.46 10.31 -1.66
C THR A 259 -5.49 11.54 -0.77
N SER A 260 -4.62 12.52 -1.05
CA SER A 260 -4.60 13.76 -0.27
C SER A 260 -5.92 14.52 -0.43
N ASN A 261 -6.48 14.95 0.69
CA ASN A 261 -7.68 15.80 0.79
C ASN A 261 -7.34 17.25 1.21
N SER A 262 -6.06 17.56 1.42
CA SER A 262 -5.57 18.87 1.89
C SER A 262 -5.26 19.87 0.76
N GLY A 263 -5.72 19.60 -0.47
CA GLY A 263 -5.44 20.46 -1.64
C GLY A 263 -4.04 20.30 -2.24
N ARG A 264 -3.20 19.44 -1.68
CA ARG A 264 -1.88 19.11 -2.23
C ARG A 264 -2.04 18.28 -3.50
N VAL A 265 -1.31 18.66 -4.55
CA VAL A 265 -1.39 17.99 -5.84
C VAL A 265 -0.03 17.50 -6.31
N ASP A 266 -0.04 16.54 -7.23
CA ASP A 266 1.11 16.14 -8.02
C ASP A 266 0.81 16.43 -9.50
N THR A 267 1.63 17.24 -10.16
CA THR A 267 1.43 17.59 -11.57
C THR A 267 1.73 16.40 -12.45
N THR A 268 0.80 16.09 -13.36
CA THR A 268 0.84 14.90 -14.22
C THR A 268 1.29 15.18 -15.64
N SER A 269 1.32 16.46 -16.03
CA SER A 269 1.82 16.92 -17.32
C SER A 269 2.92 17.96 -17.16
N SER A 270 3.77 18.08 -18.15
CA SER A 270 4.77 19.15 -18.24
C SER A 270 4.12 20.45 -18.70
N CYS A 271 4.80 21.57 -18.44
CA CYS A 271 4.49 22.87 -19.04
C CYS A 271 4.79 22.84 -20.55
N VAL A 272 4.22 23.78 -21.29
CA VAL A 272 4.63 24.04 -22.68
C VAL A 272 5.71 25.11 -22.68
N TYR A 273 6.82 24.80 -23.29
CA TYR A 273 7.98 25.69 -23.43
C TYR A 273 7.99 26.30 -24.82
N TRP A 274 8.13 27.60 -24.90
CA TRP A 274 8.15 28.37 -26.15
C TRP A 274 9.54 28.93 -26.38
N LEU A 275 10.21 28.38 -27.38
CA LEU A 275 11.59 28.76 -27.74
C LEU A 275 11.60 29.55 -29.04
N THR A 276 12.58 30.41 -29.19
CA THR A 276 12.82 31.20 -30.40
C THR A 276 14.19 30.88 -30.98
N GLU A 277 14.30 30.90 -32.30
CA GLU A 277 15.59 30.79 -32.98
C GLU A 277 16.40 32.10 -32.97
N LYS A 278 15.85 33.16 -32.38
CA LYS A 278 16.44 34.51 -32.39
C LYS A 278 17.30 34.73 -31.16
N ASP A 279 18.61 34.77 -31.32
CA ASP A 279 19.55 34.96 -30.23
C ASP A 279 19.30 36.26 -29.43
N GLY A 280 19.42 36.17 -28.11
CA GLY A 280 19.25 37.28 -27.19
C GLY A 280 17.82 37.70 -26.91
N TYR A 281 16.86 36.84 -27.30
CA TYR A 281 15.43 37.01 -26.99
C TYR A 281 14.93 36.08 -25.90
N GLN A 282 13.81 36.46 -25.31
CA GLN A 282 13.12 35.72 -24.25
C GLN A 282 12.61 34.39 -24.75
N GLU A 283 12.72 33.40 -23.89
CA GLU A 283 11.97 32.13 -23.92
C GLU A 283 10.84 32.22 -22.92
N PHE A 284 9.77 31.45 -23.16
CA PHE A 284 8.57 31.51 -22.33
C PHE A 284 8.11 30.12 -21.92
N VAL A 285 7.38 30.10 -20.82
CA VAL A 285 6.62 28.92 -20.37
C VAL A 285 5.15 29.31 -20.25
N SER A 286 4.28 28.43 -20.67
CA SER A 286 2.82 28.61 -20.57
C SER A 286 2.10 27.31 -20.33
N GLU A 287 0.78 27.36 -20.34
CA GLU A 287 -0.19 26.30 -20.05
C GLU A 287 -0.21 25.83 -18.60
N LYS A 288 -1.42 25.67 -18.11
CA LYS A 288 -1.66 25.11 -16.78
C LYS A 288 -1.55 23.60 -16.86
N PRO A 289 -0.56 22.96 -16.22
CA PRO A 289 -0.45 21.52 -16.20
C PRO A 289 -1.67 20.87 -15.53
N THR A 290 -2.01 19.67 -15.95
CA THR A 290 -2.97 18.85 -15.20
C THR A 290 -2.32 18.34 -13.92
N ALA A 291 -3.14 18.18 -12.89
CA ALA A 291 -2.66 17.69 -11.62
C ALA A 291 -3.67 16.73 -10.97
N ASP A 292 -3.16 15.76 -10.25
CA ASP A 292 -3.91 14.85 -9.41
C ASP A 292 -3.60 15.15 -7.93
N PRO A 293 -4.51 14.85 -7.01
CA PRO A 293 -4.17 14.88 -5.59
C PRO A 293 -2.95 14.01 -5.30
N VAL A 294 -2.10 14.44 -4.37
CA VAL A 294 -0.97 13.63 -3.92
C VAL A 294 -1.48 12.27 -3.47
N ARG A 295 -0.81 11.20 -3.91
CA ARG A 295 -1.18 9.82 -3.60
C ARG A 295 -0.05 9.11 -2.86
N ALA A 296 -0.45 8.27 -1.92
CA ALA A 296 0.44 7.35 -1.23
C ALA A 296 -0.10 5.92 -1.33
N TYR A 297 0.78 4.93 -1.26
CA TYR A 297 0.43 3.54 -1.53
C TYR A 297 1.02 2.62 -0.47
N ILE A 298 0.22 1.61 -0.10
CA ILE A 298 0.67 0.43 0.64
C ILE A 298 0.19 -0.83 -0.08
N LYS A 299 0.68 -1.98 0.34
CA LYS A 299 0.11 -3.27 -0.04
C LYS A 299 -0.29 -4.02 1.20
N VAL A 300 -1.42 -4.72 1.15
CA VAL A 300 -1.92 -5.52 2.24
C VAL A 300 -2.32 -6.91 1.77
N LYS A 301 -2.09 -7.90 2.61
CA LYS A 301 -2.59 -9.27 2.45
C LYS A 301 -2.97 -9.82 3.81
N THR A 302 -3.79 -10.85 3.86
CA THR A 302 -4.05 -11.55 5.10
C THR A 302 -3.07 -12.69 5.31
N GLU A 303 -2.94 -13.10 6.54
CA GLU A 303 -2.33 -14.35 6.93
C GLU A 303 -2.99 -15.53 6.21
N ASN A 304 -2.20 -16.54 5.89
CA ASN A 304 -2.65 -17.73 5.17
C ASN A 304 -3.14 -18.79 6.15
N ILE A 305 -4.37 -18.67 6.68
CA ILE A 305 -4.93 -19.59 7.66
C ILE A 305 -6.17 -20.34 7.16
N GLY A 306 -6.42 -21.49 7.76
CA GLY A 306 -7.63 -22.31 7.62
C GLY A 306 -7.92 -23.08 8.90
N TYR A 307 -8.79 -24.08 8.82
CA TYR A 307 -9.23 -24.86 9.98
C TYR A 307 -9.18 -26.36 9.69
N GLY A 308 -8.98 -27.15 10.74
CA GLY A 308 -9.16 -28.59 10.74
C GLY A 308 -10.46 -28.97 11.46
N GLU A 309 -11.13 -30.00 10.99
CA GLU A 309 -12.25 -30.63 11.72
C GLU A 309 -12.10 -32.14 11.75
N LEU A 310 -12.68 -32.76 12.75
CA LEU A 310 -12.67 -34.21 12.95
C LEU A 310 -14.06 -34.69 13.28
N THR A 311 -14.46 -35.79 12.65
CA THR A 311 -15.64 -36.59 13.04
C THR A 311 -15.18 -37.91 13.59
N LYS A 312 -15.62 -38.23 14.84
CA LYS A 312 -15.29 -39.43 15.57
C LYS A 312 -16.49 -40.35 15.69
N THR A 313 -16.34 -41.64 15.33
CA THR A 313 -17.39 -42.63 15.40
C THR A 313 -16.90 -43.95 15.97
N ASP A 314 -17.82 -44.77 16.49
CA ASP A 314 -17.59 -46.17 16.75
C ASP A 314 -17.38 -46.93 15.45
N GLU A 315 -16.40 -47.83 15.41
CA GLU A 315 -16.02 -48.55 14.18
C GLU A 315 -17.11 -49.51 13.69
N SER A 316 -17.87 -50.10 14.63
CA SER A 316 -18.86 -51.13 14.34
C SER A 316 -20.26 -50.57 14.11
N SER A 317 -20.70 -49.65 14.96
CA SER A 317 -22.06 -49.13 14.96
C SER A 317 -22.21 -47.79 14.23
N GLY A 318 -21.10 -47.04 14.01
CA GLY A 318 -21.14 -45.71 13.45
C GLY A 318 -21.65 -44.62 14.42
N VAL A 319 -21.92 -44.95 15.68
CA VAL A 319 -22.38 -43.99 16.68
C VAL A 319 -21.33 -42.96 16.93
N LYS A 320 -21.75 -41.70 17.09
CA LYS A 320 -20.88 -40.53 17.34
C LYS A 320 -20.26 -40.60 18.72
N LEU A 321 -18.95 -40.36 18.83
CA LEU A 321 -18.20 -40.53 20.07
C LEU A 321 -17.71 -39.17 20.62
N SER A 322 -18.19 -38.82 21.81
CA SER A 322 -17.82 -37.64 22.56
C SER A 322 -16.62 -37.88 23.46
N GLY A 323 -15.84 -36.85 23.75
CA GLY A 323 -14.75 -36.83 24.71
C GLY A 323 -13.43 -37.41 24.21
N ALA A 324 -13.31 -37.76 22.93
CA ALA A 324 -12.01 -38.06 22.33
C ALA A 324 -11.16 -36.80 22.25
N VAL A 325 -9.92 -36.88 22.74
CA VAL A 325 -8.95 -35.77 22.65
C VAL A 325 -7.91 -36.08 21.58
N TYR A 326 -7.75 -35.18 20.63
CA TYR A 326 -6.77 -35.27 19.56
C TYR A 326 -5.73 -34.16 19.64
N GLY A 327 -4.46 -34.51 19.45
CA GLY A 327 -3.37 -33.57 19.23
C GLY A 327 -3.18 -33.29 17.74
N ILE A 328 -2.97 -32.04 17.40
CA ILE A 328 -2.53 -31.58 16.05
C ILE A 328 -1.05 -31.27 16.16
N TYR A 329 -0.23 -31.88 15.32
CA TYR A 329 1.21 -31.81 15.36
C TYR A 329 1.76 -31.28 14.04
N SER A 330 2.88 -30.54 14.11
CA SER A 330 3.57 -30.01 12.92
C SER A 330 4.51 -31.02 12.26
N ASP A 331 4.77 -32.18 12.91
CA ASP A 331 5.66 -33.22 12.41
C ASP A 331 4.99 -34.61 12.40
N SER A 332 5.40 -35.46 11.46
CA SER A 332 4.82 -36.80 11.28
C SER A 332 5.09 -37.78 12.44
N GLY A 333 6.09 -37.49 13.26
CA GLY A 333 6.41 -38.25 14.47
C GLY A 333 5.53 -37.88 15.65
N CYS A 334 4.69 -36.85 15.52
CA CYS A 334 3.82 -36.32 16.57
C CYS A 334 4.57 -35.93 17.85
N ASN A 335 5.73 -35.25 17.68
CA ASN A 335 6.56 -34.75 18.77
C ASN A 335 6.26 -33.26 19.08
N ASN A 336 5.89 -32.49 18.08
CA ASN A 336 5.69 -31.04 18.19
C ASN A 336 4.19 -30.73 18.17
N LEU A 337 3.57 -30.72 19.37
CA LEU A 337 2.17 -30.39 19.53
C LEU A 337 1.90 -28.93 19.24
N VAL A 338 0.97 -28.62 18.34
CA VAL A 338 0.52 -27.26 17.98
C VAL A 338 -0.70 -26.88 18.83
N GLN A 339 -1.71 -27.76 18.85
CA GLN A 339 -2.94 -27.57 19.65
C GLN A 339 -3.66 -28.87 19.86
N THR A 340 -4.69 -28.87 20.73
CA THR A 340 -5.58 -30.00 20.93
C THR A 340 -7.00 -29.66 20.51
N MET A 341 -7.81 -30.69 20.20
CA MET A 341 -9.24 -30.58 19.97
C MET A 341 -9.96 -31.76 20.63
N THR A 342 -11.16 -31.51 21.15
CA THR A 342 -11.95 -32.54 21.86
C THR A 342 -13.30 -32.68 21.16
N THR A 343 -13.73 -33.92 20.93
CA THR A 343 -15.03 -34.20 20.31
C THR A 343 -16.19 -33.90 21.25
N ASP A 344 -17.19 -33.20 20.72
CA ASP A 344 -18.46 -32.88 21.39
C ASP A 344 -19.46 -34.06 21.37
N GLY A 345 -20.70 -33.84 21.84
CA GLY A 345 -21.79 -34.83 21.85
C GLY A 345 -22.17 -35.36 20.46
N ASN A 346 -21.80 -34.68 19.40
CA ASN A 346 -22.00 -35.09 18.00
C ASN A 346 -20.79 -35.82 17.43
N GLY A 347 -19.78 -36.11 18.24
CA GLY A 347 -18.51 -36.67 17.80
C GLY A 347 -17.70 -35.75 16.93
N TYR A 348 -17.94 -34.42 17.01
CA TYR A 348 -17.31 -33.40 16.17
C TYR A 348 -16.32 -32.58 17.01
N ALA A 349 -15.19 -32.26 16.38
CA ALA A 349 -14.22 -31.32 16.92
C ALA A 349 -13.70 -30.38 15.80
N LYS A 350 -13.46 -29.14 16.14
CA LYS A 350 -12.85 -28.12 15.22
C LYS A 350 -11.63 -27.51 15.88
N SER A 351 -10.59 -27.29 15.08
CA SER A 351 -9.37 -26.58 15.51
C SER A 351 -9.61 -25.09 15.68
N ALA A 352 -8.77 -24.39 16.45
CA ALA A 352 -8.54 -22.97 16.26
C ALA A 352 -7.86 -22.73 14.89
N ALA A 353 -7.62 -21.46 14.52
CA ALA A 353 -6.95 -21.12 13.27
C ALA A 353 -5.56 -21.74 13.17
N LEU A 354 -5.29 -22.36 12.02
CA LEU A 354 -4.00 -22.99 11.68
C LEU A 354 -3.45 -22.33 10.43
N VAL A 355 -2.16 -22.04 10.38
CA VAL A 355 -1.49 -21.61 9.14
C VAL A 355 -1.67 -22.70 8.08
N ALA A 356 -1.97 -22.34 6.83
CA ALA A 356 -2.11 -23.32 5.76
C ALA A 356 -0.84 -24.18 5.61
N GLY A 357 -1.03 -25.49 5.59
CA GLY A 357 0.09 -26.44 5.61
C GLY A 357 -0.38 -27.85 5.92
N THR A 358 0.57 -28.76 6.06
CA THR A 358 0.29 -30.15 6.41
C THR A 358 0.55 -30.39 7.89
N TYR A 359 -0.44 -30.94 8.57
CA TYR A 359 -0.41 -31.32 9.99
C TYR A 359 -0.70 -32.81 10.15
N TYR A 360 -0.36 -33.32 11.32
CA TYR A 360 -0.57 -34.72 11.70
C TYR A 360 -1.44 -34.74 12.93
N VAL A 361 -2.51 -35.53 12.87
CA VAL A 361 -3.55 -35.58 13.93
C VAL A 361 -3.58 -36.98 14.53
N LYS A 362 -3.32 -37.06 15.84
CA LYS A 362 -3.24 -38.31 16.58
C LYS A 362 -4.09 -38.23 17.84
N GLU A 363 -4.77 -39.33 18.16
CA GLU A 363 -5.51 -39.42 19.39
C GLU A 363 -4.59 -39.42 20.61
N ILE A 364 -4.91 -38.60 21.61
CA ILE A 364 -4.20 -38.53 22.90
C ILE A 364 -4.99 -39.26 23.96
N THR A 365 -6.33 -39.12 23.92
CA THR A 365 -7.24 -39.78 24.89
C THR A 365 -8.44 -40.30 24.13
N ALA A 366 -8.69 -41.60 24.26
CA ALA A 366 -9.88 -42.25 23.72
C ALA A 366 -11.12 -41.90 24.54
N PRO A 367 -12.34 -41.97 23.97
CA PRO A 367 -13.59 -41.94 24.72
C PRO A 367 -13.65 -43.07 25.73
N LYS A 368 -14.42 -42.85 26.80
CA LYS A 368 -14.60 -43.89 27.85
C LYS A 368 -15.16 -45.16 27.24
N GLY A 369 -14.50 -46.30 27.52
CA GLY A 369 -14.90 -47.62 27.04
C GLY A 369 -14.35 -47.96 25.64
N TYR A 370 -13.50 -47.15 25.08
CA TYR A 370 -12.87 -47.37 23.78
C TYR A 370 -11.35 -47.54 23.90
N VAL A 371 -10.75 -48.20 22.92
CA VAL A 371 -9.32 -48.44 22.86
C VAL A 371 -8.64 -47.21 22.17
N LEU A 372 -7.60 -46.68 22.79
CA LEU A 372 -6.81 -45.59 22.23
C LEU A 372 -6.24 -45.96 20.85
N SER A 373 -6.54 -45.17 19.85
CA SER A 373 -6.05 -45.37 18.49
C SER A 373 -4.62 -44.83 18.31
N GLY A 374 -3.72 -45.69 17.84
CA GLY A 374 -2.37 -45.29 17.45
C GLY A 374 -2.28 -44.67 16.06
N LYS A 375 -3.40 -44.54 15.35
CA LYS A 375 -3.41 -44.04 13.95
C LYS A 375 -3.11 -42.58 13.91
N VAL A 376 -2.21 -42.19 12.97
CA VAL A 376 -1.92 -40.80 12.63
C VAL A 376 -2.66 -40.46 11.35
N HIS A 377 -3.42 -39.37 11.38
CA HIS A 377 -4.12 -38.84 10.20
C HIS A 377 -3.38 -37.62 9.65
N THR A 378 -3.29 -37.50 8.32
CA THR A 378 -2.75 -36.30 7.68
C THR A 378 -3.89 -35.28 7.48
N LEU A 379 -3.69 -34.06 7.95
CA LEU A 379 -4.59 -32.93 7.81
C LEU A 379 -3.93 -31.85 6.96
N THR A 380 -4.40 -31.63 5.72
CA THR A 380 -3.90 -30.55 4.86
C THR A 380 -4.82 -29.34 4.99
N VAL A 381 -4.38 -28.36 5.76
CA VAL A 381 -5.10 -27.09 5.95
C VAL A 381 -4.87 -26.19 4.75
N LYS A 382 -5.95 -25.70 4.15
CA LYS A 382 -5.92 -24.74 3.02
C LYS A 382 -6.46 -23.39 3.48
N ALA A 383 -5.90 -22.32 2.92
CA ALA A 383 -6.33 -20.96 3.24
C ALA A 383 -7.84 -20.76 3.05
N GLY A 384 -8.48 -20.16 4.04
CA GLY A 384 -9.91 -19.85 4.04
C GLY A 384 -10.83 -21.06 4.05
N GLN A 385 -10.30 -22.28 4.24
CA GLN A 385 -11.09 -23.52 4.20
C GLN A 385 -11.05 -24.26 5.54
N THR A 386 -12.10 -25.07 5.77
CA THR A 386 -12.12 -26.09 6.80
C THR A 386 -11.89 -27.45 6.14
N THR A 387 -10.89 -28.20 6.58
CA THR A 387 -10.56 -29.52 6.04
C THR A 387 -10.90 -30.58 7.08
N GLY A 388 -11.73 -31.56 6.71
CA GLY A 388 -12.22 -32.60 7.58
C GLY A 388 -11.40 -33.91 7.52
N ILE A 389 -11.28 -34.59 8.66
CA ILE A 389 -10.83 -35.96 8.77
C ILE A 389 -11.86 -36.80 9.52
N SER A 390 -11.88 -38.11 9.29
CA SER A 390 -12.72 -39.06 10.00
C SER A 390 -11.87 -40.07 10.74
N ALA A 391 -12.25 -40.37 12.00
CA ALA A 391 -11.59 -41.33 12.84
C ALA A 391 -12.61 -42.27 13.51
N THR A 392 -12.19 -43.51 13.73
CA THR A 392 -13.01 -44.51 14.38
C THR A 392 -12.25 -45.14 15.55
N ASP A 393 -12.97 -45.58 16.57
CA ASP A 393 -12.42 -46.43 17.65
C ASP A 393 -13.16 -47.74 17.78
N LYS A 394 -12.45 -48.70 18.35
CA LYS A 394 -12.99 -50.02 18.75
C LYS A 394 -13.37 -50.00 20.21
N GLU A 395 -14.51 -50.62 20.53
CA GLU A 395 -14.86 -50.85 21.92
C GLU A 395 -13.80 -51.66 22.66
N GLN A 396 -13.55 -51.28 23.90
CA GLN A 396 -12.67 -52.04 24.80
C GLN A 396 -13.44 -53.24 25.35
N LEU A 397 -13.12 -54.40 24.82
CA LEU A 397 -13.74 -55.66 25.26
C LEU A 397 -12.94 -56.28 26.38
N GLY A 398 -13.62 -56.84 27.35
CA GLY A 398 -13.08 -57.70 28.40
C GLY A 398 -13.35 -59.17 28.15
N ALA A 399 -12.54 -60.05 28.71
CA ALA A 399 -12.76 -61.45 28.67
C ALA A 399 -12.80 -62.03 30.14
N ILE A 400 -13.67 -62.96 30.39
CA ILE A 400 -13.71 -63.66 31.62
C ILE A 400 -13.17 -65.06 31.39
N THR A 401 -12.11 -65.43 32.10
CA THR A 401 -11.58 -66.81 32.10
C THR A 401 -11.90 -67.46 33.42
N ILE A 402 -12.61 -68.61 33.41
CA ILE A 402 -13.00 -69.33 34.60
C ILE A 402 -12.21 -70.65 34.64
N TYR A 403 -11.49 -70.88 35.71
CA TYR A 403 -10.79 -72.13 35.97
C TYR A 403 -11.58 -72.90 36.99
N LYS A 404 -11.96 -74.18 36.69
CA LYS A 404 -12.58 -75.11 37.62
C LYS A 404 -11.52 -76.09 38.09
N GLU A 405 -11.30 -76.08 39.39
CA GLU A 405 -10.47 -77.07 40.04
C GLU A 405 -11.31 -77.86 41.10
N GLY A 406 -10.91 -79.07 41.36
CA GLY A 406 -11.50 -79.90 42.40
C GLY A 406 -10.60 -81.06 42.79
N GLU A 407 -10.97 -81.73 43.85
CA GLU A 407 -10.26 -82.88 44.35
C GLU A 407 -10.66 -84.08 43.50
N VAL A 408 -9.65 -84.73 42.90
CA VAL A 408 -9.81 -85.98 42.14
C VAL A 408 -9.09 -87.09 42.88
N LEU A 409 -9.66 -88.23 42.95
CA LEU A 409 -9.06 -89.41 43.55
C LEU A 409 -7.73 -89.70 42.83
N SER A 410 -6.66 -89.61 43.56
CA SER A 410 -5.29 -89.83 43.07
C SER A 410 -4.83 -91.27 43.29
N SER A 411 -5.14 -91.86 44.48
CA SER A 411 -4.74 -93.23 44.83
C SER A 411 -5.63 -93.79 45.95
N TRP A 412 -5.58 -95.11 46.05
CA TRP A 412 -6.16 -95.91 47.15
C TRP A 412 -5.10 -96.87 47.66
N ASN A 413 -4.80 -96.88 48.96
CA ASN A 413 -3.73 -97.70 49.56
C ASN A 413 -4.26 -98.89 50.32
N GLY A 414 -5.49 -99.27 50.17
CA GLY A 414 -6.16 -100.36 50.88
C GLY A 414 -6.94 -99.96 52.15
N SER A 415 -6.67 -98.74 52.64
CA SER A 415 -7.29 -98.21 53.86
C SER A 415 -7.78 -96.72 53.69
N ASN A 416 -7.06 -95.90 52.89
CA ASN A 416 -7.34 -94.50 52.75
C ASN A 416 -7.31 -94.09 51.29
N PHE A 417 -8.20 -93.16 50.93
CA PHE A 417 -8.23 -92.46 49.66
C PHE A 417 -7.34 -91.20 49.73
N THR A 418 -6.51 -90.98 48.70
CA THR A 418 -5.74 -89.75 48.54
C THR A 418 -6.30 -88.96 47.39
N TYR A 419 -6.53 -87.70 47.61
CA TYR A 419 -7.08 -86.79 46.63
C TYR A 419 -6.01 -85.72 46.25
N GLU A 420 -6.02 -85.35 45.02
CA GLU A 420 -5.19 -84.24 44.53
C GLU A 420 -6.06 -83.18 43.83
N LYS A 421 -5.69 -81.89 43.92
CA LYS A 421 -6.37 -80.85 43.22
C LYS A 421 -5.95 -80.90 41.74
N LYS A 422 -6.95 -81.06 40.84
CA LYS A 422 -6.76 -81.06 39.40
C LYS A 422 -7.75 -80.10 38.72
N LYS A 423 -7.38 -79.61 37.54
CA LYS A 423 -8.33 -78.93 36.65
C LYS A 423 -9.40 -79.90 36.22
N LEU A 424 -10.68 -79.48 36.37
CA LEU A 424 -11.84 -80.32 36.06
C LEU A 424 -12.45 -79.81 34.74
N PRO A 425 -12.28 -80.56 33.62
CA PRO A 425 -12.92 -80.25 32.36
C PRO A 425 -14.43 -80.60 32.42
N GLY A 426 -15.21 -79.96 31.47
CA GLY A 426 -16.64 -80.27 31.30
C GLY A 426 -17.58 -79.54 32.25
N ALA A 427 -17.10 -78.69 33.16
CA ALA A 427 -17.95 -77.84 33.98
C ALA A 427 -18.63 -76.74 33.14
N THR A 428 -19.96 -76.67 33.27
CA THR A 428 -20.78 -75.65 32.67
C THR A 428 -21.04 -74.52 33.67
N PHE A 429 -20.76 -73.27 33.25
CA PHE A 429 -21.03 -72.10 34.08
C PHE A 429 -22.09 -71.27 33.42
N LYS A 430 -23.05 -70.77 34.19
CA LYS A 430 -23.94 -69.64 33.76
C LYS A 430 -23.34 -68.32 34.24
N VAL A 431 -23.03 -67.50 33.33
CA VAL A 431 -22.64 -66.13 33.64
C VAL A 431 -23.88 -65.23 33.58
N THR A 432 -24.16 -64.53 34.68
CA THR A 432 -25.35 -63.67 34.81
C THR A 432 -24.88 -62.25 35.12
N ALA A 433 -25.50 -61.25 34.49
CA ALA A 433 -25.25 -59.88 34.84
C ALA A 433 -25.75 -59.58 36.26
N GLY A 434 -24.93 -59.00 37.12
CA GLY A 434 -25.30 -58.56 38.48
C GLY A 434 -25.90 -57.14 38.48
N ALA A 435 -25.83 -56.44 37.38
CA ALA A 435 -26.39 -55.09 37.11
C ALA A 435 -26.58 -54.92 35.64
N ASP A 436 -27.20 -53.82 35.24
CA ASP A 436 -27.30 -53.40 33.80
C ASP A 436 -25.93 -53.30 33.16
N ILE A 437 -25.76 -53.97 32.04
CA ILE A 437 -24.54 -53.91 31.25
C ILE A 437 -24.80 -53.02 29.99
N TYR A 438 -23.93 -52.05 29.78
CA TYR A 438 -24.01 -51.14 28.64
C TYR A 438 -22.78 -51.30 27.77
N LYS A 439 -22.96 -51.17 26.44
CA LYS A 439 -21.87 -50.95 25.53
C LYS A 439 -21.21 -49.61 25.80
N ALA A 440 -20.02 -49.37 25.22
CA ALA A 440 -19.31 -48.13 25.36
C ALA A 440 -20.10 -46.92 24.78
N ASP A 441 -20.96 -47.17 23.77
CA ASP A 441 -21.86 -46.20 23.16
C ASP A 441 -23.12 -45.89 24.01
N GLY A 442 -23.24 -46.49 25.17
CA GLY A 442 -24.41 -46.35 26.07
C GLY A 442 -25.59 -47.26 25.75
N THR A 443 -25.50 -48.14 24.74
CA THR A 443 -26.54 -49.08 24.40
C THR A 443 -26.62 -50.18 25.48
N LYS A 444 -27.79 -50.36 26.11
CA LYS A 444 -28.02 -51.44 27.07
C LYS A 444 -28.04 -52.79 26.38
N VAL A 445 -27.23 -53.73 26.87
CA VAL A 445 -27.09 -55.07 26.28
C VAL A 445 -27.82 -56.11 27.10
N TYR A 446 -27.68 -56.03 28.43
CA TYR A 446 -28.29 -56.99 29.42
C TYR A 446 -28.79 -56.25 30.64
N ASN A 447 -29.85 -56.83 31.22
CA ASN A 447 -30.38 -56.49 32.56
C ASN A 447 -29.97 -57.50 33.58
#